data_c74bfc3c986757a85aa41da58c6cd39e
#
_entry.id   c74bfc3c986757a85aa41da58c6cd39e
#
_cell.length_a   1.000
_cell.length_b   1.000
_cell.length_c   1.000
_cell.angle_alpha   90.00
_cell.angle_beta   90.00
_cell.angle_gamma   90.00
#
_symmetry.space_group_name_H-M   'P 1'
#
loop_
_entity.id
_entity.type
_entity.pdbx_description
1 polymer ?
#
loop_
_entity_poly.entity_id
_entity_poly.type
_entity_poly.pdbx_seq_one_letter_code
_entity_poly.pdbx_strand_id
1 'polypeptide(L)'
;LRSALDCAYWDLFGKLENKSFLELNSIETQQLPESSITISVAPIEEQLQKITKSDWNKFKVKWNHYDEKALDLLLKCEKEIALDANGSFSISECQQLEENPLSVQFTYIEQPMKTGISNYSHLNASKFANWMADEDCQEQTKLSDLKSHYKTINIKLVKTGGLTPALELIKEARANDFKIMIGCMTESTVGISAGA
;
A
#
# COMPACT_ATOMS: atom_id res chain seq x y z
N LEU A 1 -20.86 -1.99 -0.15
CA LEU A 1 -21.98 -1.54 0.68
C LEU A 1 -21.60 -1.49 2.17
N ARG A 2 -20.95 -2.56 2.73
CA ARG A 2 -20.60 -2.65 4.16
C ARG A 2 -19.72 -1.47 4.59
N SER A 3 -18.63 -1.18 3.87
CA SER A 3 -17.74 -0.06 4.16
C SER A 3 -18.47 1.29 4.21
N ALA A 4 -19.37 1.54 3.25
CA ALA A 4 -20.13 2.79 3.23
C ALA A 4 -21.07 2.93 4.44
N LEU A 5 -21.70 1.85 4.88
CA LEU A 5 -22.56 1.85 6.07
C LEU A 5 -21.73 2.05 7.35
N ASP A 6 -20.62 1.36 7.49
CA ASP A 6 -19.73 1.48 8.64
C ASP A 6 -19.18 2.91 8.78
N CYS A 7 -18.68 3.50 7.68
CA CYS A 7 -18.23 4.90 7.69
C CYS A 7 -19.38 5.88 8.00
N ALA A 8 -20.59 5.64 7.50
CA ALA A 8 -21.75 6.48 7.82
C ALA A 8 -22.16 6.37 9.29
N TYR A 9 -22.05 5.20 9.92
CA TYR A 9 -22.29 5.04 11.35
C TYR A 9 -21.27 5.82 12.19
N TRP A 10 -20.00 5.77 11.82
CA TRP A 10 -18.96 6.54 12.52
C TRP A 10 -19.18 8.05 12.38
N ASP A 11 -19.54 8.54 11.19
CA ASP A 11 -19.86 9.94 10.96
C ASP A 11 -21.07 10.40 11.78
N LEU A 12 -22.14 9.60 11.79
CA LEU A 12 -23.33 9.88 12.61
C LEU A 12 -22.99 9.88 14.11
N PHE A 13 -22.28 8.87 14.58
CA PHE A 13 -21.92 8.75 16.00
C PHE A 13 -21.01 9.89 16.44
N GLY A 14 -20.03 10.28 15.63
CA GLY A 14 -19.20 11.46 15.91
C GLY A 14 -19.99 12.75 16.01
N LYS A 15 -20.97 12.95 15.13
CA LYS A 15 -21.88 14.12 15.20
C LYS A 15 -22.75 14.13 16.44
N LEU A 16 -23.28 12.97 16.86
CA LEU A 16 -24.09 12.85 18.07
C LEU A 16 -23.27 13.13 19.36
N GLU A 17 -22.04 12.64 19.41
CA GLU A 17 -21.14 12.82 20.55
C GLU A 17 -20.33 14.13 20.47
N ASN A 18 -20.43 14.88 19.37
CA ASN A 18 -19.60 16.05 19.07
C ASN A 18 -18.10 15.76 19.21
N LYS A 19 -17.65 14.62 18.65
CA LYS A 19 -16.28 14.14 18.67
C LYS A 19 -15.85 13.64 17.29
N SER A 20 -14.58 13.82 16.98
CA SER A 20 -13.95 13.21 15.82
C SER A 20 -13.82 11.69 15.98
N PHE A 21 -13.59 10.96 14.88
CA PHE A 21 -13.30 9.53 14.91
C PHE A 21 -12.08 9.20 15.78
N LEU A 22 -11.05 10.05 15.75
CA LEU A 22 -9.84 9.89 16.54
C LEU A 22 -10.13 10.02 18.05
N GLU A 23 -10.90 11.03 18.44
CA GLU A 23 -11.30 11.24 19.85
C GLU A 23 -12.18 10.10 20.36
N LEU A 24 -13.13 9.60 19.54
CA LEU A 24 -13.97 8.46 19.90
C LEU A 24 -13.18 7.18 20.14
N ASN A 25 -12.04 7.02 19.46
CA ASN A 25 -11.18 5.85 19.59
C ASN A 25 -9.94 6.09 20.46
N SER A 26 -9.83 7.26 21.12
CA SER A 26 -8.67 7.65 21.95
C SER A 26 -7.35 7.53 21.17
N ILE A 27 -7.36 7.94 19.91
CA ILE A 27 -6.18 7.93 19.03
C ILE A 27 -5.54 9.32 19.07
N GLU A 28 -4.32 9.38 19.55
CA GLU A 28 -3.50 10.60 19.49
C GLU A 28 -2.70 10.60 18.18
N THR A 29 -2.79 11.70 17.44
CA THR A 29 -1.99 11.92 16.23
C THR A 29 -0.93 12.96 16.48
N GLN A 30 0.33 12.58 16.34
CA GLN A 30 1.46 13.52 16.42
C GLN A 30 1.81 14.11 15.05
N GLN A 31 1.61 13.34 13.99
CA GLN A 31 1.92 13.74 12.62
C GLN A 31 1.05 12.97 11.64
N LEU A 32 0.47 13.68 10.67
CA LEU A 32 -0.24 13.06 9.56
C LEU A 32 0.77 12.48 8.56
N PRO A 33 0.53 11.27 8.03
CA PRO A 33 1.38 10.69 7.00
C PRO A 33 1.24 11.47 5.69
N GLU A 34 2.32 11.54 4.92
CA GLU A 34 2.30 12.14 3.59
C GLU A 34 1.71 11.17 2.57
N SER A 35 0.91 11.71 1.65
CA SER A 35 0.43 10.97 0.49
C SER A 35 1.50 10.81 -0.59
N SER A 36 1.36 9.77 -1.43
CA SER A 36 2.17 9.62 -2.65
C SER A 36 1.36 9.96 -3.90
N ILE A 37 2.03 10.53 -4.91
CA ILE A 37 1.44 10.71 -6.24
C ILE A 37 1.63 9.43 -7.04
N THR A 38 0.55 8.92 -7.64
CA THR A 38 0.62 7.75 -8.52
C THR A 38 1.01 8.15 -9.94
N ILE A 39 2.05 7.52 -10.47
CA ILE A 39 2.49 7.64 -11.86
C ILE A 39 2.05 6.37 -12.60
N SER A 40 1.20 6.54 -13.61
CA SER A 40 0.68 5.42 -14.40
C SER A 40 1.77 4.73 -15.23
N VAL A 41 1.48 3.51 -15.68
CA VAL A 41 2.35 2.78 -16.63
C VAL A 41 2.56 3.63 -17.88
N ALA A 42 3.82 3.86 -18.22
CA ALA A 42 4.28 4.63 -19.39
C ALA A 42 5.76 4.29 -19.63
N PRO A 43 6.35 4.69 -20.79
CA PRO A 43 7.79 4.64 -20.98
C PRO A 43 8.52 5.35 -19.83
N ILE A 44 9.68 4.82 -19.44
CA ILE A 44 10.42 5.32 -18.25
C ILE A 44 10.75 6.81 -18.35
N GLU A 45 11.04 7.32 -19.54
CA GLU A 45 11.34 8.72 -19.79
C GLU A 45 10.15 9.62 -19.45
N GLU A 46 8.93 9.19 -19.77
CA GLU A 46 7.70 9.92 -19.43
C GLU A 46 7.42 9.89 -17.92
N GLN A 47 7.64 8.73 -17.29
CA GLN A 47 7.49 8.59 -15.83
C GLN A 47 8.46 9.51 -15.10
N LEU A 48 9.74 9.49 -15.47
CA LEU A 48 10.78 10.37 -14.91
C LEU A 48 10.46 11.84 -15.14
N GLN A 49 9.99 12.21 -16.33
CA GLN A 49 9.61 13.60 -16.61
C GLN A 49 8.51 14.08 -15.65
N LYS A 50 7.51 13.25 -15.35
CA LYS A 50 6.44 13.62 -14.40
C LYS A 50 6.96 13.74 -12.97
N ILE A 51 7.85 12.84 -12.57
CA ILE A 51 8.46 12.82 -11.24
C ILE A 51 9.33 14.07 -11.04
N THR A 52 10.23 14.33 -11.98
CA THR A 52 11.21 15.44 -11.87
C THR A 52 10.59 16.83 -11.99
N LYS A 53 9.48 16.96 -12.72
CA LYS A 53 8.72 18.23 -12.81
C LYS A 53 7.85 18.52 -11.59
N SER A 54 7.66 17.57 -10.69
CA SER A 54 6.83 17.72 -9.51
C SER A 54 7.64 18.21 -8.31
N ASP A 55 7.08 19.13 -7.55
CA ASP A 55 7.62 19.54 -6.25
C ASP A 55 7.37 18.51 -5.15
N TRP A 56 6.54 17.47 -5.44
CA TRP A 56 6.25 16.39 -4.49
C TRP A 56 7.44 15.48 -4.31
N ASN A 57 7.54 14.81 -3.15
CA ASN A 57 8.68 13.95 -2.84
C ASN A 57 8.38 12.45 -2.89
N LYS A 58 7.11 12.04 -2.76
CA LYS A 58 6.71 10.62 -2.68
C LYS A 58 5.91 10.20 -3.90
N PHE A 59 6.36 9.16 -4.58
CA PHE A 59 5.73 8.65 -5.78
C PHE A 59 5.49 7.14 -5.71
N LYS A 60 4.32 6.70 -6.19
CA LYS A 60 4.02 5.32 -6.47
C LYS A 60 3.99 5.11 -7.98
N VAL A 61 4.99 4.41 -8.51
CA VAL A 61 5.17 4.21 -9.95
C VAL A 61 4.59 2.86 -10.34
N LYS A 62 3.65 2.86 -11.29
CA LYS A 62 3.05 1.63 -11.79
C LYS A 62 3.91 0.99 -12.86
N TRP A 63 4.22 -0.30 -12.65
CA TRP A 63 4.97 -1.14 -13.57
C TRP A 63 4.21 -2.43 -13.87
N ASN A 64 4.34 -2.91 -15.12
CA ASN A 64 3.75 -4.18 -15.56
C ASN A 64 4.78 -5.25 -15.90
N HIS A 65 6.07 -4.94 -15.84
CA HIS A 65 7.21 -5.84 -15.99
C HIS A 65 8.44 -5.23 -15.31
N TYR A 66 9.40 -6.08 -14.95
CA TYR A 66 10.69 -5.65 -14.40
C TYR A 66 11.60 -5.15 -15.52
N ASP A 67 12.25 -4.03 -15.31
CA ASP A 67 13.30 -3.46 -16.16
C ASP A 67 14.43 -2.90 -15.28
N GLU A 68 15.60 -3.53 -15.32
CA GLU A 68 16.76 -3.15 -14.51
C GLU A 68 17.26 -1.73 -14.82
N LYS A 69 17.23 -1.33 -16.10
CA LYS A 69 17.65 0.03 -16.50
C LYS A 69 16.67 1.09 -15.98
N ALA A 70 15.39 0.80 -16.06
CA ALA A 70 14.36 1.67 -15.52
C ALA A 70 14.45 1.78 -14.00
N LEU A 71 14.79 0.68 -13.30
CA LEU A 71 15.04 0.67 -11.85
C LEU A 71 16.16 1.65 -11.50
N ASP A 72 17.32 1.52 -12.14
CA ASP A 72 18.47 2.41 -11.93
C ASP A 72 18.14 3.89 -12.16
N LEU A 73 17.35 4.18 -13.19
CA LEU A 73 16.93 5.53 -13.52
C LEU A 73 15.98 6.12 -12.48
N LEU A 74 15.01 5.33 -12.00
CA LEU A 74 14.10 5.77 -10.94
C LEU A 74 14.83 6.07 -9.63
N LEU A 75 15.76 5.22 -9.23
CA LEU A 75 16.51 5.40 -7.99
C LEU A 75 17.47 6.61 -8.02
N LYS A 76 17.85 7.09 -9.22
CA LYS A 76 18.68 8.29 -9.38
C LYS A 76 17.89 9.61 -9.30
N CYS A 77 16.57 9.59 -9.25
CA CYS A 77 15.77 10.82 -9.23
C CYS A 77 15.69 11.52 -7.87
N GLU A 78 16.37 10.99 -6.83
CA GLU A 78 16.42 11.56 -5.46
C GLU A 78 15.04 11.81 -4.84
N LYS A 79 14.06 10.96 -5.19
CA LYS A 79 12.69 10.97 -4.66
C LYS A 79 12.39 9.67 -3.93
N GLU A 80 11.43 9.68 -3.03
CA GLU A 80 10.91 8.46 -2.40
C GLU A 80 10.03 7.70 -3.39
N ILE A 81 10.51 6.57 -3.87
CA ILE A 81 9.82 5.76 -4.89
C ILE A 81 9.28 4.48 -4.26
N ALA A 82 8.03 4.20 -4.56
CA ALA A 82 7.42 2.88 -4.41
C ALA A 82 7.01 2.36 -5.80
N LEU A 83 7.00 1.04 -5.96
CA LEU A 83 6.48 0.39 -7.17
C LEU A 83 5.11 -0.23 -6.87
N ASP A 84 4.26 -0.30 -7.91
CA ASP A 84 2.99 -1.02 -7.86
C ASP A 84 2.86 -1.84 -9.16
N ALA A 85 2.92 -3.15 -9.02
CA ALA A 85 2.86 -4.08 -10.14
C ALA A 85 1.43 -4.54 -10.47
N ASN A 86 0.46 -4.31 -9.59
CA ASN A 86 -0.92 -4.80 -9.72
C ASN A 86 -1.00 -6.27 -10.18
N GLY A 87 -0.14 -7.13 -9.65
CA GLY A 87 -0.14 -8.56 -9.92
C GLY A 87 0.48 -8.98 -11.26
N SER A 88 1.26 -8.12 -11.91
CA SER A 88 1.75 -8.37 -13.26
C SER A 88 3.11 -9.08 -13.34
N PHE A 89 3.90 -9.08 -12.26
CA PHE A 89 5.22 -9.69 -12.28
C PHE A 89 5.17 -11.21 -12.29
N SER A 90 6.08 -11.81 -13.02
CA SER A 90 6.36 -13.24 -13.00
C SER A 90 7.21 -13.62 -11.78
N ILE A 91 7.30 -14.92 -11.47
CA ILE A 91 8.17 -15.45 -10.40
C ILE A 91 9.63 -15.04 -10.66
N SER A 92 10.09 -15.12 -11.92
CA SER A 92 11.46 -14.76 -12.28
C SER A 92 11.77 -13.28 -12.02
N GLU A 93 10.85 -12.38 -12.35
CA GLU A 93 11.00 -10.94 -12.10
C GLU A 93 11.01 -10.62 -10.59
N CYS A 94 10.18 -11.30 -9.80
CA CYS A 94 10.22 -11.19 -8.35
C CYS A 94 11.55 -11.65 -7.77
N GLN A 95 12.11 -12.78 -8.25
CA GLN A 95 13.42 -13.27 -7.83
C GLN A 95 14.55 -12.29 -8.16
N GLN A 96 14.52 -11.67 -9.35
CA GLN A 96 15.48 -10.63 -9.72
C GLN A 96 15.43 -9.44 -8.75
N LEU A 97 14.23 -8.98 -8.40
CA LEU A 97 14.05 -7.90 -7.41
C LEU A 97 14.50 -8.32 -6.00
N GLU A 98 14.25 -9.55 -5.59
CA GLU A 98 14.70 -10.07 -4.29
C GLU A 98 16.22 -10.18 -4.16
N GLU A 99 16.91 -10.46 -5.26
CA GLU A 99 18.35 -10.62 -5.30
C GLU A 99 19.09 -9.31 -5.61
N ASN A 100 18.40 -8.29 -6.10
CA ASN A 100 18.98 -6.99 -6.40
C ASN A 100 19.10 -6.13 -5.13
N PRO A 101 20.30 -5.81 -4.63
CA PRO A 101 20.47 -4.99 -3.44
C PRO A 101 19.85 -3.60 -3.54
N LEU A 102 19.70 -3.07 -4.75
CA LEU A 102 19.07 -1.76 -4.96
C LEU A 102 17.57 -1.76 -4.64
N SER A 103 16.91 -2.91 -4.66
CA SER A 103 15.48 -3.04 -4.35
C SER A 103 15.14 -2.57 -2.93
N VAL A 104 16.09 -2.55 -1.99
CA VAL A 104 15.90 -2.02 -0.64
C VAL A 104 15.60 -0.52 -0.61
N GLN A 105 15.95 0.20 -1.67
CA GLN A 105 15.74 1.65 -1.80
C GLN A 105 14.27 2.01 -2.14
N PHE A 106 13.50 1.06 -2.69
CA PHE A 106 12.05 1.27 -2.82
C PHE A 106 11.37 1.24 -1.46
N THR A 107 10.52 2.22 -1.19
CA THR A 107 9.74 2.27 0.04
C THR A 107 8.95 0.98 0.23
N TYR A 108 8.34 0.50 -0.84
CA TYR A 108 7.70 -0.81 -0.97
C TYR A 108 7.51 -1.18 -2.45
N ILE A 109 7.23 -2.46 -2.70
CA ILE A 109 6.83 -2.99 -4.00
C ILE A 109 5.47 -3.67 -3.80
N GLU A 110 4.40 -3.02 -4.28
CA GLU A 110 3.01 -3.38 -4.03
C GLU A 110 2.53 -4.44 -5.01
N GLN A 111 1.84 -5.45 -4.49
CA GLN A 111 1.19 -6.57 -5.19
C GLN A 111 1.99 -7.05 -6.41
N PRO A 112 3.15 -7.70 -6.20
CA PRO A 112 4.01 -8.06 -7.32
C PRO A 112 3.38 -9.10 -8.24
N MET A 113 2.69 -10.12 -7.70
CA MET A 113 2.08 -11.21 -8.46
C MET A 113 0.56 -11.24 -8.29
N LYS A 114 -0.10 -12.00 -9.16
CA LYS A 114 -1.54 -12.29 -9.02
C LYS A 114 -1.87 -12.82 -7.63
N THR A 115 -3.07 -12.54 -7.17
CA THR A 115 -3.54 -12.94 -5.85
C THR A 115 -3.53 -14.45 -5.64
N GLY A 116 -3.36 -14.85 -4.38
CA GLY A 116 -3.49 -16.22 -3.91
C GLY A 116 -2.17 -16.88 -3.53
N ILE A 117 -2.26 -17.82 -2.62
CA ILE A 117 -1.11 -18.51 -2.02
C ILE A 117 -0.20 -19.19 -3.05
N SER A 118 -0.76 -19.72 -4.14
CA SER A 118 0.01 -20.32 -5.24
C SER A 118 0.99 -19.33 -5.91
N ASN A 119 0.76 -18.05 -5.76
CA ASN A 119 1.61 -17.00 -6.29
C ASN A 119 2.49 -16.41 -5.19
N TYR A 120 1.90 -15.82 -4.16
CA TYR A 120 2.70 -15.12 -3.14
C TYR A 120 3.60 -16.05 -2.31
N SER A 121 3.37 -17.37 -2.30
CA SER A 121 4.28 -18.33 -1.65
C SER A 121 5.70 -18.36 -2.26
N HIS A 122 5.88 -17.80 -3.46
CA HIS A 122 7.19 -17.64 -4.08
C HIS A 122 7.94 -16.39 -3.59
N LEU A 123 7.27 -15.48 -2.88
CA LEU A 123 7.91 -14.28 -2.32
C LEU A 123 8.61 -14.58 -1.01
N ASN A 124 9.71 -13.89 -0.76
CA ASN A 124 10.48 -14.01 0.48
C ASN A 124 10.69 -12.65 1.14
N ALA A 125 9.97 -12.41 2.24
CA ALA A 125 10.05 -11.17 3.01
C ALA A 125 11.43 -10.90 3.64
N SER A 126 12.33 -11.89 3.74
CA SER A 126 13.69 -11.70 4.29
C SER A 126 14.70 -11.14 3.29
N LYS A 127 14.35 -11.06 2.01
CA LYS A 127 15.20 -10.56 0.92
C LYS A 127 15.18 -9.02 0.82
N PHE A 128 15.87 -8.48 -0.20
CA PHE A 128 16.00 -7.03 -0.38
C PHE A 128 14.69 -6.32 -0.71
N ALA A 129 13.78 -6.97 -1.45
CA ALA A 129 12.51 -6.38 -1.81
C ALA A 129 11.59 -6.20 -0.59
N ASN A 130 11.02 -5.00 -0.43
CA ASN A 130 10.00 -4.71 0.58
C ASN A 130 8.60 -4.95 -0.01
N TRP A 131 8.20 -6.22 -0.07
CA TRP A 131 6.92 -6.63 -0.62
C TRP A 131 5.74 -6.10 0.20
N MET A 132 4.74 -5.55 -0.49
CA MET A 132 3.48 -5.10 0.09
C MET A 132 2.31 -5.88 -0.51
N ALA A 133 1.45 -6.44 0.35
CA ALA A 133 0.19 -7.03 -0.06
C ALA A 133 -0.88 -5.94 -0.22
N ASP A 134 -1.52 -5.87 -1.38
CA ASP A 134 -2.72 -5.07 -1.64
C ASP A 134 -3.92 -6.01 -1.85
N GLU A 135 -4.04 -6.61 -3.03
CA GLU A 135 -5.15 -7.49 -3.38
C GLU A 135 -5.13 -8.82 -2.58
N ASP A 136 -3.97 -9.23 -2.05
CA ASP A 136 -3.86 -10.36 -1.12
C ASP A 136 -4.26 -10.01 0.32
N CYS A 137 -4.38 -8.73 0.67
CA CYS A 137 -4.83 -8.26 1.98
C CYS A 137 -6.30 -7.87 1.93
N GLN A 138 -7.20 -8.79 2.25
CA GLN A 138 -8.65 -8.59 2.27
C GLN A 138 -9.25 -8.98 3.62
N GLU A 139 -10.54 -8.70 3.84
CA GLU A 139 -11.26 -8.97 5.10
C GLU A 139 -11.05 -10.39 5.65
N GLN A 140 -10.94 -11.39 4.77
CA GLN A 140 -10.83 -12.80 5.17
C GLN A 140 -9.39 -13.32 5.24
N THR A 141 -8.41 -12.48 4.93
CA THR A 141 -7.00 -12.90 4.89
C THR A 141 -6.45 -13.01 6.30
N LYS A 142 -5.89 -14.17 6.63
CA LYS A 142 -5.13 -14.34 7.86
C LYS A 142 -3.74 -13.74 7.69
N LEU A 143 -3.40 -12.73 8.47
CA LEU A 143 -2.11 -12.06 8.36
C LEU A 143 -0.93 -13.00 8.64
N SER A 144 -1.12 -14.04 9.48
CA SER A 144 -0.12 -15.08 9.70
C SER A 144 0.35 -15.76 8.41
N ASP A 145 -0.53 -15.91 7.43
CA ASP A 145 -0.22 -16.58 6.16
C ASP A 145 0.60 -15.66 5.23
N LEU A 146 0.54 -14.35 5.45
CA LEU A 146 1.28 -13.34 4.67
C LEU A 146 2.67 -13.03 5.24
N LYS A 147 2.90 -13.26 6.54
CA LYS A 147 4.08 -12.77 7.27
C LYS A 147 5.43 -13.21 6.68
N SER A 148 5.52 -14.41 6.11
CA SER A 148 6.74 -14.93 5.48
C SER A 148 7.02 -14.33 4.10
N HIS A 149 6.03 -13.67 3.50
CA HIS A 149 6.02 -13.26 2.10
C HIS A 149 5.99 -11.74 1.93
N TYR A 150 5.33 -11.04 2.85
CA TYR A 150 5.14 -9.60 2.80
C TYR A 150 5.65 -8.93 4.08
N LYS A 151 6.23 -7.73 3.94
CA LYS A 151 6.62 -6.87 5.08
C LYS A 151 5.60 -5.79 5.37
N THR A 152 4.79 -5.45 4.38
CA THR A 152 3.86 -4.33 4.41
C THR A 152 2.50 -4.78 3.90
N ILE A 153 1.43 -4.20 4.44
CA ILE A 153 0.07 -4.40 3.94
C ILE A 153 -0.57 -3.06 3.58
N ASN A 154 -1.39 -3.07 2.52
CA ASN A 154 -2.19 -1.94 2.10
C ASN A 154 -3.65 -2.14 2.54
N ILE A 155 -4.07 -1.39 3.57
CA ILE A 155 -5.45 -1.41 4.08
C ILE A 155 -6.27 -0.41 3.27
N LYS A 156 -7.37 -0.88 2.66
CA LYS A 156 -8.35 -0.04 1.97
C LYS A 156 -9.72 -0.29 2.57
N LEU A 157 -10.41 0.75 3.03
CA LEU A 157 -11.69 0.60 3.74
C LEU A 157 -12.73 -0.21 2.96
N VAL A 158 -12.76 -0.07 1.63
CA VAL A 158 -13.68 -0.83 0.78
C VAL A 158 -13.36 -2.33 0.73
N LYS A 159 -12.09 -2.73 0.91
CA LYS A 159 -11.66 -4.14 0.96
C LYS A 159 -11.90 -4.75 2.34
N THR A 160 -11.66 -3.97 3.40
CA THR A 160 -11.78 -4.44 4.78
C THR A 160 -13.20 -4.35 5.34
N GLY A 161 -14.07 -3.58 4.70
CA GLY A 161 -15.46 -3.44 5.12
C GLY A 161 -15.76 -2.20 5.96
N GLY A 162 -14.82 -1.26 6.08
CA GLY A 162 -14.99 0.04 6.73
C GLY A 162 -13.95 0.33 7.80
N LEU A 163 -14.21 1.35 8.61
CA LEU A 163 -13.32 1.83 9.67
C LEU A 163 -13.20 0.84 10.83
N THR A 164 -14.32 0.26 11.28
CA THR A 164 -14.33 -0.71 12.38
C THR A 164 -13.43 -1.91 12.10
N PRO A 165 -13.61 -2.67 11.01
CA PRO A 165 -12.72 -3.80 10.71
C PRO A 165 -11.30 -3.35 10.33
N ALA A 166 -11.11 -2.14 9.79
CA ALA A 166 -9.78 -1.62 9.53
C ALA A 166 -8.98 -1.38 10.82
N LEU A 167 -9.60 -0.85 11.88
CA LEU A 167 -8.95 -0.69 13.20
C LEU A 167 -8.50 -2.03 13.79
N GLU A 168 -9.32 -3.07 13.68
CA GLU A 168 -8.96 -4.41 14.16
C GLU A 168 -7.80 -5.00 13.33
N LEU A 169 -7.85 -4.84 12.01
CA LEU A 169 -6.77 -5.26 11.13
C LEU A 169 -5.45 -4.52 11.41
N ILE A 170 -5.51 -3.22 11.72
CA ILE A 170 -4.33 -2.43 12.14
C ILE A 170 -3.71 -2.99 13.42
N LYS A 171 -4.53 -3.34 14.43
CA LYS A 171 -4.05 -3.94 15.68
C LYS A 171 -3.37 -5.28 15.42
N GLU A 172 -4.00 -6.15 14.63
CA GLU A 172 -3.44 -7.44 14.24
C GLU A 172 -2.15 -7.29 13.44
N ALA A 173 -2.11 -6.37 12.48
CA ALA A 173 -0.94 -6.10 11.66
C ALA A 173 0.25 -5.66 12.50
N ARG A 174 0.04 -4.73 13.44
CA ARG A 174 1.08 -4.28 14.38
C ARG A 174 1.58 -5.41 15.28
N ALA A 175 0.68 -6.26 15.78
CA ALA A 175 1.06 -7.44 16.58
C ALA A 175 1.86 -8.48 15.79
N ASN A 176 1.80 -8.45 14.46
CA ASN A 176 2.55 -9.31 13.54
C ASN A 176 3.75 -8.61 12.87
N ASP A 177 4.14 -7.41 13.33
CA ASP A 177 5.27 -6.62 12.83
C ASP A 177 5.14 -6.16 11.38
N PHE A 178 3.93 -6.07 10.83
CA PHE A 178 3.70 -5.48 9.53
C PHE A 178 3.82 -3.96 9.56
N LYS A 179 4.45 -3.41 8.52
CA LYS A 179 4.27 -2.01 8.16
C LYS A 179 2.90 -1.84 7.51
N ILE A 180 2.28 -0.69 7.71
CA ILE A 180 0.90 -0.45 7.27
C ILE A 180 0.87 0.79 6.38
N MET A 181 0.18 0.69 5.27
CA MET A 181 -0.26 1.81 4.45
C MET A 181 -1.79 1.83 4.43
N ILE A 182 -2.37 3.02 4.50
CA ILE A 182 -3.79 3.21 4.22
C ILE A 182 -3.90 3.69 2.77
N GLY A 183 -4.51 2.86 1.95
CA GLY A 183 -4.78 3.17 0.56
C GLY A 183 -6.26 3.45 0.30
N CYS A 184 -6.58 3.77 -0.94
CA CYS A 184 -7.96 3.95 -1.39
C CYS A 184 -8.16 3.33 -2.77
N MET A 185 -9.42 3.23 -3.16
CA MET A 185 -9.82 3.00 -4.55
C MET A 185 -10.19 4.35 -5.18
N THR A 186 -10.77 4.34 -6.36
CA THR A 186 -11.42 5.55 -6.91
C THR A 186 -12.72 5.75 -6.14
N GLU A 187 -12.71 6.72 -5.24
CA GLU A 187 -13.79 6.97 -4.29
C GLU A 187 -14.22 8.44 -4.31
N SER A 188 -15.38 8.73 -3.72
CA SER A 188 -15.81 10.10 -3.45
C SER A 188 -14.93 10.74 -2.36
N THR A 189 -14.99 12.07 -2.24
CA THR A 189 -14.32 12.81 -1.15
C THR A 189 -14.73 12.28 0.23
N VAL A 190 -15.96 11.81 0.41
CA VAL A 190 -16.44 11.22 1.67
C VAL A 190 -15.68 9.93 1.99
N GLY A 191 -15.51 9.03 1.01
CA GLY A 191 -14.76 7.79 1.19
C GLY A 191 -13.27 8.04 1.45
N ILE A 192 -12.67 8.96 0.70
CA ILE A 192 -11.26 9.35 0.90
C ILE A 192 -11.05 9.96 2.28
N SER A 193 -11.93 10.87 2.73
CA SER A 193 -11.81 11.51 4.05
C SER A 193 -11.94 10.52 5.20
N ALA A 194 -12.69 9.44 5.03
CA ALA A 194 -12.78 8.39 6.06
C ALA A 194 -11.48 7.59 6.22
N GLY A 195 -10.66 7.49 5.16
CA GLY A 195 -9.37 6.80 5.19
C GLY A 195 -8.18 7.69 5.58
N ALA A 196 -8.37 9.01 5.49
CA ALA A 196 -7.33 10.00 5.80
C ALA A 196 -7.25 10.31 7.29
#